data_f17837e9049a7e479dd56ee7b337c4ab
#
_entry.id   f17837e9049a7e479dd56ee7b337c4ab
#
_cell.length_a   1.000
_cell.length_b   1.000
_cell.length_c   1.000
_cell.angle_alpha   90.00
_cell.angle_beta   90.00
_cell.angle_gamma   90.00
#
_symmetry.space_group_name_H-M   'P 1'
#
loop_
_entity.id
_entity.type
_entity.pdbx_description
1 polymer ?
#
loop_
_entity_poly.entity_id
_entity_poly.type
_entity_poly.pdbx_seq_one_letter_code
_entity_poly.pdbx_strand_id
1 'polypeptide(L)'
;MNENVLQTIRAGMDTFSKGQKRIAAFILDNYDRAAFMTAARLGETASVSESTVVRFAAQMGYDGYPEMQKALQELIRGKLTSIQRIQVSRDQMSGADILGSVMQRDMNSIHNVIEQLDREAFSRAVDKLLGAEHIYILGVRSSSFLAGYLNFYLHLIFKNVTLVQSSAAGEIYEQLAHIGRGDVLVGISFPRYSKMAIHAVEFACRRGAEVVAITDSALSPLYGMAAVSLLAPCDMISFVDSMAAPLSLLNALILAVGQQRRDDLSATLADMEQVWSRYSIFGKDDE
;
A
#
# COMPACT_ATOMS: atom_id res chain seq x y z
N MET A 1 16.36 6.08 -10.50
CA MET A 1 16.73 4.83 -11.22
C MET A 1 16.70 3.70 -10.20
N ASN A 2 15.59 2.96 -10.11
CA ASN A 2 15.53 1.78 -9.23
C ASN A 2 15.96 0.56 -10.05
N GLU A 3 17.27 0.39 -10.23
CA GLU A 3 17.79 -0.88 -10.70
C GLU A 3 17.47 -1.94 -9.65
N ASN A 4 16.93 -3.06 -10.11
CA ASN A 4 16.59 -4.19 -9.25
C ASN A 4 17.88 -4.69 -8.56
N VAL A 5 17.99 -4.52 -7.25
CA VAL A 5 19.17 -4.87 -6.43
C VAL A 5 19.73 -6.27 -6.76
N LEU A 6 18.87 -7.27 -7.08
CA LEU A 6 19.33 -8.59 -7.49
C LEU A 6 19.98 -8.61 -8.88
N GLN A 7 19.55 -7.73 -9.79
CA GLN A 7 20.17 -7.59 -11.11
C GLN A 7 21.53 -6.92 -10.98
N THR A 8 21.63 -5.88 -10.16
CA THR A 8 22.91 -5.21 -9.87
C THR A 8 23.90 -6.18 -9.22
N ILE A 9 23.44 -7.00 -8.25
CA ILE A 9 24.27 -8.05 -7.65
C ILE A 9 24.76 -9.06 -8.72
N ARG A 10 23.88 -9.52 -9.62
CA ARG A 10 24.27 -10.45 -10.69
C ARG A 10 25.29 -9.84 -11.65
N ALA A 11 25.07 -8.59 -12.04
CA ALA A 11 25.99 -7.88 -12.94
C ALA A 11 27.38 -7.63 -12.32
N GLY A 12 27.43 -7.43 -10.98
CA GLY A 12 28.68 -7.20 -10.25
C GLY A 12 29.48 -8.45 -9.90
N MET A 13 28.98 -9.67 -10.15
CA MET A 13 29.58 -10.92 -9.68
C MET A 13 31.05 -11.07 -10.05
N ASP A 14 31.47 -10.65 -11.23
CA ASP A 14 32.84 -10.80 -11.71
C ASP A 14 33.82 -9.86 -11.00
N THR A 15 33.33 -8.71 -10.52
CA THR A 15 34.13 -7.67 -9.86
C THR A 15 34.27 -7.88 -8.35
N PHE A 16 33.48 -8.77 -7.75
CA PHE A 16 33.44 -9.00 -6.32
C PHE A 16 34.64 -9.78 -5.80
N SER A 17 35.14 -9.38 -4.64
CA SER A 17 36.13 -10.17 -3.88
C SER A 17 35.53 -11.51 -3.45
N LYS A 18 36.39 -12.45 -3.02
CA LYS A 18 35.96 -13.79 -2.56
C LYS A 18 34.90 -13.74 -1.46
N GLY A 19 35.01 -12.80 -0.52
CA GLY A 19 34.03 -12.61 0.57
C GLY A 19 32.72 -12.04 0.05
N GLN A 20 32.79 -11.04 -0.85
CA GLN A 20 31.60 -10.42 -1.47
C GLN A 20 30.85 -11.38 -2.37
N LYS A 21 31.56 -12.27 -3.12
CA LYS A 21 30.92 -13.34 -3.89
C LYS A 21 30.10 -14.28 -3.03
N ARG A 22 30.55 -14.58 -1.81
CA ARG A 22 29.75 -15.41 -0.86
C ARG A 22 28.51 -14.68 -0.38
N ILE A 23 28.59 -13.37 -0.08
CA ILE A 23 27.42 -12.56 0.25
C ILE A 23 26.44 -12.53 -0.91
N ALA A 24 26.94 -12.21 -2.11
CA ALA A 24 26.14 -12.13 -3.33
C ALA A 24 25.43 -13.45 -3.66
N ALA A 25 26.15 -14.58 -3.60
CA ALA A 25 25.58 -15.91 -3.83
C ALA A 25 24.49 -16.21 -2.81
N PHE A 26 24.74 -15.97 -1.50
CA PHE A 26 23.73 -16.19 -0.49
C PHE A 26 22.48 -15.34 -0.70
N ILE A 27 22.64 -14.03 -1.02
CA ILE A 27 21.51 -13.14 -1.30
C ILE A 27 20.75 -13.63 -2.53
N LEU A 28 21.41 -14.02 -3.60
CA LEU A 28 20.74 -14.48 -4.83
C LEU A 28 19.95 -15.77 -4.62
N ASP A 29 20.47 -16.70 -3.80
CA ASP A 29 19.86 -17.99 -3.53
C ASP A 29 18.79 -17.93 -2.43
N ASN A 30 18.90 -16.95 -1.50
CA ASN A 30 18.05 -16.84 -0.30
C ASN A 30 17.63 -15.40 -0.04
N TYR A 31 17.24 -14.67 -1.10
CA TYR A 31 16.90 -13.24 -1.01
C TYR A 31 15.76 -12.95 -0.02
N ASP A 32 14.82 -13.89 0.12
CA ASP A 32 13.70 -13.83 1.05
C ASP A 32 14.15 -13.83 2.52
N ARG A 33 15.22 -14.56 2.85
CA ARG A 33 15.81 -14.57 4.18
C ARG A 33 16.80 -13.43 4.36
N ALA A 34 17.64 -13.18 3.35
CA ALA A 34 18.67 -12.13 3.40
C ALA A 34 18.10 -10.74 3.68
N ALA A 35 16.95 -10.42 3.10
CA ALA A 35 16.28 -9.14 3.29
C ALA A 35 15.90 -8.83 4.75
N PHE A 36 15.82 -9.84 5.61
CA PHE A 36 15.44 -9.66 7.01
C PHE A 36 16.58 -9.98 8.00
N MET A 37 17.78 -10.29 7.50
CA MET A 37 18.97 -10.52 8.34
C MET A 37 19.65 -9.20 8.69
N THR A 38 20.14 -9.07 9.92
CA THR A 38 21.09 -7.99 10.25
C THR A 38 22.41 -8.20 9.51
N ALA A 39 23.22 -7.14 9.38
CA ALA A 39 24.54 -7.24 8.76
C ALA A 39 25.43 -8.32 9.44
N ALA A 40 25.38 -8.38 10.77
CA ALA A 40 26.09 -9.39 11.56
C ALA A 40 25.61 -10.81 11.20
N ARG A 41 24.30 -11.05 11.17
CA ARG A 41 23.72 -12.37 10.86
C ARG A 41 23.99 -12.81 9.42
N LEU A 42 23.90 -11.87 8.47
CA LEU A 42 24.28 -12.15 7.08
C LEU A 42 25.77 -12.47 6.95
N GLY A 43 26.62 -11.75 7.68
CA GLY A 43 28.05 -12.00 7.75
C GLY A 43 28.38 -13.40 8.27
N GLU A 44 27.80 -13.80 9.39
CA GLU A 44 27.93 -15.15 9.97
C GLU A 44 27.51 -16.22 8.94
N THR A 45 26.34 -16.04 8.34
CA THR A 45 25.78 -17.02 7.38
C THR A 45 26.63 -17.14 6.12
N ALA A 46 27.15 -16.02 5.61
CA ALA A 46 28.05 -16.00 4.45
C ALA A 46 29.51 -16.27 4.83
N SER A 47 29.83 -16.53 6.10
CA SER A 47 31.20 -16.75 6.64
C SER A 47 32.13 -15.57 6.31
N VAL A 48 31.67 -14.35 6.56
CA VAL A 48 32.43 -13.11 6.44
C VAL A 48 32.20 -12.20 7.63
N SER A 49 33.01 -11.15 7.81
CA SER A 49 32.78 -10.16 8.87
C SER A 49 31.61 -9.24 8.53
N GLU A 50 30.94 -8.69 9.54
CA GLU A 50 29.91 -7.66 9.39
C GLU A 50 30.41 -6.46 8.57
N SER A 51 31.66 -6.01 8.81
CA SER A 51 32.28 -4.94 8.04
C SER A 51 32.41 -5.27 6.54
N THR A 52 32.51 -6.54 6.17
CA THR A 52 32.49 -6.96 4.76
C THR A 52 31.09 -6.80 4.16
N VAL A 53 30.04 -7.07 4.93
CA VAL A 53 28.64 -6.87 4.50
C VAL A 53 28.35 -5.38 4.29
N VAL A 54 28.78 -4.52 5.22
CA VAL A 54 28.62 -3.06 5.09
C VAL A 54 29.35 -2.52 3.85
N ARG A 55 30.60 -2.97 3.62
CA ARG A 55 31.37 -2.58 2.41
C ARG A 55 30.75 -3.12 1.13
N PHE A 56 30.14 -4.30 1.18
CA PHE A 56 29.41 -4.83 0.03
C PHE A 56 28.23 -3.94 -0.32
N ALA A 57 27.43 -3.50 0.66
CA ALA A 57 26.32 -2.57 0.43
C ALA A 57 26.80 -1.24 -0.20
N ALA A 58 27.90 -0.69 0.32
CA ALA A 58 28.49 0.53 -0.23
C ALA A 58 28.98 0.34 -1.69
N GLN A 59 29.57 -0.80 -2.01
CA GLN A 59 29.97 -1.12 -3.39
C GLN A 59 28.76 -1.25 -4.34
N MET A 60 27.60 -1.67 -3.81
CA MET A 60 26.35 -1.73 -4.55
C MET A 60 25.67 -0.36 -4.72
N GLY A 61 26.27 0.72 -4.21
CA GLY A 61 25.78 2.08 -4.35
C GLY A 61 24.82 2.53 -3.24
N TYR A 62 24.74 1.80 -2.14
CA TYR A 62 23.92 2.17 -0.98
C TYR A 62 24.76 2.85 0.11
N ASP A 63 24.18 3.78 0.87
CA ASP A 63 24.84 4.47 1.99
C ASP A 63 25.20 3.52 3.16
N GLY A 64 24.73 2.27 3.10
CA GLY A 64 25.06 1.23 4.05
C GLY A 64 24.14 0.03 3.92
N TYR A 65 24.37 -0.97 4.78
CA TYR A 65 23.58 -2.19 4.76
C TYR A 65 22.07 -1.97 5.04
N PRO A 66 21.65 -1.06 5.95
CA PRO A 66 20.22 -0.83 6.19
C PRO A 66 19.47 -0.37 4.95
N GLU A 67 20.08 0.48 4.12
CA GLU A 67 19.45 0.95 2.87
C GLU A 67 19.36 -0.17 1.83
N MET A 68 20.43 -0.94 1.64
CA MET A 68 20.39 -2.13 0.78
C MET A 68 19.37 -3.16 1.26
N GLN A 69 19.28 -3.36 2.57
CA GLN A 69 18.29 -4.24 3.18
C GLN A 69 16.85 -3.79 2.86
N LYS A 70 16.58 -2.48 2.98
CA LYS A 70 15.28 -1.89 2.63
C LYS A 70 14.95 -2.14 1.16
N ALA A 71 15.90 -1.94 0.25
CA ALA A 71 15.72 -2.21 -1.17
C ALA A 71 15.43 -3.70 -1.45
N LEU A 72 16.10 -4.62 -0.75
CA LEU A 72 15.78 -6.06 -0.81
C LEU A 72 14.38 -6.34 -0.28
N GLN A 73 13.98 -5.75 0.84
CA GLN A 73 12.64 -5.91 1.43
C GLN A 73 11.55 -5.43 0.48
N GLU A 74 11.70 -4.28 -0.14
CA GLU A 74 10.77 -3.74 -1.12
C GLU A 74 10.60 -4.68 -2.32
N LEU A 75 11.70 -5.22 -2.83
CA LEU A 75 11.69 -6.13 -3.98
C LEU A 75 10.91 -7.43 -3.71
N ILE A 76 11.02 -7.97 -2.50
CA ILE A 76 10.44 -9.28 -2.16
C ILE A 76 9.06 -9.18 -1.52
N ARG A 77 8.66 -7.99 -1.10
CA ARG A 77 7.43 -7.73 -0.35
C ARG A 77 6.19 -8.36 -1.01
N GLY A 78 6.11 -8.28 -2.34
CA GLY A 78 5.05 -8.88 -3.12
C GLY A 78 5.19 -10.38 -3.39
N LYS A 79 6.36 -10.98 -3.15
CA LYS A 79 6.68 -12.37 -3.52
C LYS A 79 6.59 -13.36 -2.37
N LEU A 80 6.73 -12.92 -1.12
CA LEU A 80 6.68 -13.80 0.05
C LEU A 80 5.32 -14.46 0.20
N THR A 81 5.33 -15.79 0.39
CA THR A 81 4.14 -16.53 0.83
C THR A 81 3.78 -16.17 2.27
N SER A 82 2.53 -16.45 2.68
CA SER A 82 2.11 -16.20 4.07
C SER A 82 2.95 -17.00 5.08
N ILE A 83 3.40 -18.21 4.71
CA ILE A 83 4.26 -19.04 5.57
C ILE A 83 5.65 -18.40 5.73
N GLN A 84 6.26 -17.93 4.63
CA GLN A 84 7.54 -17.23 4.67
C GLN A 84 7.45 -15.95 5.52
N ARG A 85 6.35 -15.20 5.42
CA ARG A 85 6.10 -14.01 6.25
C ARG A 85 6.06 -14.34 7.74
N ILE A 86 5.40 -15.44 8.13
CA ILE A 86 5.37 -15.93 9.52
C ILE A 86 6.78 -16.31 9.98
N GLN A 87 7.57 -17.00 9.16
CA GLN A 87 8.93 -17.40 9.51
C GLN A 87 9.83 -16.19 9.74
N VAL A 88 9.78 -15.21 8.86
CA VAL A 88 10.52 -13.94 8.97
C VAL A 88 10.14 -13.18 10.24
N SER A 89 8.84 -13.06 10.54
CA SER A 89 8.36 -12.32 11.71
C SER A 89 8.74 -13.01 13.02
N ARG A 90 8.76 -14.35 13.06
CA ARG A 90 9.14 -15.11 14.25
C ARG A 90 10.56 -14.80 14.69
N ASP A 91 11.49 -14.67 13.75
CA ASP A 91 12.88 -14.33 14.05
C ASP A 91 13.03 -12.87 14.57
N GLN A 92 12.14 -11.97 14.16
CA GLN A 92 12.15 -10.57 14.57
C GLN A 92 11.39 -10.28 15.88
N MET A 93 10.38 -11.08 16.19
CA MET A 93 9.44 -10.85 17.30
C MET A 93 9.60 -11.82 18.47
N SER A 94 10.61 -12.71 18.45
CA SER A 94 10.82 -13.64 19.55
C SER A 94 11.22 -12.88 20.82
N GLY A 95 10.35 -12.92 21.85
CA GLY A 95 10.54 -12.24 23.12
C GLY A 95 10.20 -10.74 23.15
N ALA A 96 9.66 -10.17 22.05
CA ALA A 96 9.30 -8.77 21.98
C ALA A 96 7.87 -8.50 22.51
N ASP A 97 7.66 -7.30 23.04
CA ASP A 97 6.32 -6.73 23.23
C ASP A 97 5.64 -6.54 21.87
N ILE A 98 4.72 -7.43 21.53
CA ILE A 98 4.01 -7.42 20.26
C ILE A 98 3.20 -6.14 20.12
N LEU A 99 2.48 -5.72 21.17
CA LEU A 99 1.65 -4.53 21.14
C LEU A 99 2.48 -3.28 20.86
N GLY A 100 3.51 -3.04 21.67
CA GLY A 100 4.40 -1.89 21.49
C GLY A 100 5.10 -1.89 20.13
N SER A 101 5.52 -3.07 19.65
CA SER A 101 6.16 -3.22 18.34
C SER A 101 5.23 -2.87 17.18
N VAL A 102 3.96 -3.29 17.23
CA VAL A 102 2.95 -2.96 16.21
C VAL A 102 2.67 -1.47 16.22
N MET A 103 2.35 -0.90 17.40
CA MET A 103 2.05 0.53 17.53
C MET A 103 3.20 1.42 17.06
N GLN A 104 4.44 1.07 17.39
CA GLN A 104 5.61 1.82 16.95
C GLN A 104 5.80 1.77 15.43
N ARG A 105 5.57 0.62 14.79
CA ARG A 105 5.62 0.50 13.33
C ARG A 105 4.53 1.31 12.65
N ASP A 106 3.31 1.28 13.17
CA ASP A 106 2.19 2.06 12.64
C ASP A 106 2.48 3.56 12.74
N MET A 107 2.99 4.04 13.88
CA MET A 107 3.43 5.42 14.04
C MET A 107 4.49 5.82 13.01
N ASN A 108 5.51 4.97 12.80
CA ASN A 108 6.56 5.22 11.82
C ASN A 108 6.00 5.25 10.38
N SER A 109 5.06 4.36 10.05
CA SER A 109 4.42 4.32 8.72
C SER A 109 3.59 5.57 8.47
N ILE A 110 2.84 6.05 9.46
CA ILE A 110 2.10 7.32 9.37
C ILE A 110 3.06 8.50 9.23
N HIS A 111 4.14 8.53 10.00
CA HIS A 111 5.16 9.57 9.91
C HIS A 111 5.79 9.63 8.51
N ASN A 112 6.12 8.47 7.93
CA ASN A 112 6.63 8.38 6.56
C ASN A 112 5.64 8.96 5.53
N VAL A 113 4.33 8.75 5.71
CA VAL A 113 3.33 9.40 4.84
C VAL A 113 3.38 10.92 4.97
N ILE A 114 3.49 11.45 6.19
CA ILE A 114 3.55 12.90 6.43
C ILE A 114 4.75 13.53 5.71
N GLU A 115 5.91 12.85 5.74
CA GLU A 115 7.15 13.37 5.15
C GLU A 115 7.25 13.18 3.64
N GLN A 116 6.71 12.08 3.10
CA GLN A 116 6.95 11.67 1.72
C GLN A 116 5.75 11.83 0.79
N LEU A 117 4.56 12.15 1.32
CA LEU A 117 3.37 12.31 0.49
C LEU A 117 3.53 13.52 -0.46
N ASP A 118 3.39 13.25 -1.75
CA ASP A 118 3.24 14.29 -2.76
C ASP A 118 1.91 15.04 -2.55
N ARG A 119 2.00 16.25 -2.00
CA ARG A 119 0.84 17.10 -1.70
C ARG A 119 0.12 17.57 -2.95
N GLU A 120 0.83 17.72 -4.07
CA GLU A 120 0.22 18.07 -5.35
C GLU A 120 -0.56 16.87 -5.90
N ALA A 121 -0.01 15.65 -5.81
CA ALA A 121 -0.74 14.45 -6.16
C ALA A 121 -2.00 14.28 -5.29
N PHE A 122 -1.91 14.60 -3.99
CA PHE A 122 -3.07 14.58 -3.10
C PHE A 122 -4.14 15.58 -3.55
N SER A 123 -3.77 16.83 -3.85
CA SER A 123 -4.70 17.84 -4.36
C SER A 123 -5.34 17.39 -5.68
N ARG A 124 -4.55 16.88 -6.63
CA ARG A 124 -5.08 16.34 -7.89
C ARG A 124 -6.06 15.18 -7.68
N ALA A 125 -5.81 14.31 -6.69
CA ALA A 125 -6.74 13.23 -6.36
C ALA A 125 -8.09 13.77 -5.86
N VAL A 126 -8.06 14.79 -4.99
CA VAL A 126 -9.26 15.49 -4.53
C VAL A 126 -10.02 16.10 -5.71
N ASP A 127 -9.33 16.84 -6.59
CA ASP A 127 -9.95 17.50 -7.75
C ASP A 127 -10.61 16.47 -8.69
N LYS A 128 -9.96 15.31 -8.90
CA LYS A 128 -10.54 14.24 -9.74
C LYS A 128 -11.80 13.66 -9.13
N LEU A 129 -11.84 13.43 -7.82
CA LEU A 129 -13.05 12.96 -7.15
C LEU A 129 -14.19 13.99 -7.20
N LEU A 130 -13.86 15.28 -7.05
CA LEU A 130 -14.85 16.36 -7.12
C LEU A 130 -15.43 16.53 -8.52
N GLY A 131 -14.64 16.29 -9.55
CA GLY A 131 -15.03 16.43 -10.96
C GLY A 131 -15.64 15.17 -11.57
N ALA A 132 -15.69 14.05 -10.86
CA ALA A 132 -16.16 12.78 -11.38
C ALA A 132 -17.68 12.78 -11.59
N GLU A 133 -18.13 12.27 -12.76
CA GLU A 133 -19.55 11.97 -13.01
C GLU A 133 -20.01 10.78 -12.17
N HIS A 134 -19.16 9.75 -12.06
CA HIS A 134 -19.36 8.58 -11.21
C HIS A 134 -18.03 8.14 -10.57
N ILE A 135 -18.07 7.76 -9.30
CA ILE A 135 -16.91 7.26 -8.56
C ILE A 135 -17.08 5.75 -8.33
N TYR A 136 -16.16 4.97 -8.87
CA TYR A 136 -16.05 3.54 -8.59
C TYR A 136 -14.92 3.32 -7.59
N ILE A 137 -15.13 2.45 -6.61
CA ILE A 137 -14.13 2.16 -5.58
C ILE A 137 -13.85 0.67 -5.59
N LEU A 138 -12.62 0.28 -5.83
CA LEU A 138 -12.20 -1.11 -5.92
C LEU A 138 -11.10 -1.42 -4.91
N GLY A 139 -11.33 -2.41 -4.09
CA GLY A 139 -10.33 -3.06 -3.25
C GLY A 139 -10.64 -4.53 -3.13
N VAL A 140 -9.59 -5.38 -3.25
CA VAL A 140 -9.74 -6.84 -3.23
C VAL A 140 -9.05 -7.42 -2.01
N ARG A 141 -9.60 -8.48 -1.39
CA ARG A 141 -9.09 -9.15 -0.19
C ARG A 141 -9.02 -8.15 0.99
N SER A 142 -7.85 -8.02 1.65
CA SER A 142 -7.69 -7.08 2.78
C SER A 142 -7.93 -5.62 2.39
N SER A 143 -7.65 -5.23 1.14
CA SER A 143 -7.95 -3.88 0.65
C SER A 143 -9.45 -3.60 0.50
N SER A 144 -10.32 -4.63 0.49
CA SER A 144 -11.77 -4.44 0.41
C SER A 144 -12.34 -3.72 1.64
N PHE A 145 -11.71 -3.86 2.81
CA PHE A 145 -12.11 -3.14 4.02
C PHE A 145 -11.86 -1.64 3.88
N LEU A 146 -10.71 -1.25 3.30
CA LEU A 146 -10.41 0.16 3.00
C LEU A 146 -11.35 0.73 1.92
N ALA A 147 -11.65 -0.06 0.90
CA ALA A 147 -12.60 0.33 -0.13
C ALA A 147 -14.01 0.52 0.44
N GLY A 148 -14.46 -0.38 1.31
CA GLY A 148 -15.74 -0.27 2.01
C GLY A 148 -15.79 0.95 2.93
N TYR A 149 -14.70 1.22 3.67
CA TYR A 149 -14.58 2.40 4.51
C TYR A 149 -14.67 3.70 3.70
N LEU A 150 -13.91 3.80 2.61
CA LEU A 150 -13.95 4.96 1.72
C LEU A 150 -15.35 5.15 1.11
N ASN A 151 -15.96 4.06 0.63
CA ASN A 151 -17.30 4.08 0.07
C ASN A 151 -18.35 4.59 1.07
N PHE A 152 -18.27 4.15 2.32
CA PHE A 152 -19.22 4.59 3.37
C PHE A 152 -19.25 6.10 3.49
N TYR A 153 -18.08 6.75 3.56
CA TYR A 153 -18.01 8.20 3.72
C TYR A 153 -18.28 8.96 2.41
N LEU A 154 -17.80 8.45 1.26
CA LEU A 154 -18.05 9.13 -0.02
C LEU A 154 -19.53 9.09 -0.41
N HIS A 155 -20.29 8.08 0.00
CA HIS A 155 -21.75 8.04 -0.17
C HIS A 155 -22.52 9.15 0.56
N LEU A 156 -21.94 9.70 1.65
CA LEU A 156 -22.52 10.84 2.35
C LEU A 156 -22.29 12.16 1.58
N ILE A 157 -21.26 12.20 0.71
CA ILE A 157 -20.82 13.40 0.00
C ILE A 157 -21.34 13.41 -1.44
N PHE A 158 -21.35 12.23 -2.09
CA PHE A 158 -21.71 12.08 -3.50
C PHE A 158 -22.88 11.11 -3.69
N LYS A 159 -23.73 11.41 -4.68
CA LYS A 159 -24.85 10.54 -5.05
C LYS A 159 -24.43 9.33 -5.91
N ASN A 160 -23.37 9.49 -6.68
CA ASN A 160 -22.93 8.55 -7.71
C ASN A 160 -21.62 7.87 -7.28
N VAL A 161 -21.70 6.96 -6.31
CA VAL A 161 -20.57 6.16 -5.84
C VAL A 161 -20.95 4.69 -5.94
N THR A 162 -20.05 3.85 -6.44
CA THR A 162 -20.23 2.41 -6.50
C THR A 162 -19.04 1.70 -5.89
N LEU A 163 -19.31 0.90 -4.85
CA LEU A 163 -18.33 -0.02 -4.31
C LEU A 163 -18.30 -1.29 -5.16
N VAL A 164 -17.21 -1.49 -5.88
CA VAL A 164 -16.99 -2.68 -6.69
C VAL A 164 -16.50 -3.82 -5.79
N GLN A 165 -17.37 -4.74 -5.50
CA GLN A 165 -17.10 -5.90 -4.65
C GLN A 165 -17.53 -7.19 -5.34
N SER A 166 -16.64 -8.18 -5.36
CA SER A 166 -16.99 -9.53 -5.79
C SER A 166 -15.99 -10.57 -5.31
N SER A 167 -16.49 -11.78 -5.12
CA SER A 167 -15.70 -13.00 -4.95
C SER A 167 -15.34 -13.64 -6.31
N ALA A 168 -16.02 -13.27 -7.39
CA ALA A 168 -15.81 -13.78 -8.75
C ALA A 168 -15.29 -12.70 -9.70
N ALA A 169 -14.29 -13.04 -10.51
CA ALA A 169 -13.67 -12.09 -11.43
C ALA A 169 -14.66 -11.50 -12.45
N GLY A 170 -15.64 -12.29 -12.91
CA GLY A 170 -16.65 -11.84 -13.88
C GLY A 170 -17.51 -10.70 -13.37
N GLU A 171 -17.98 -10.80 -12.14
CA GLU A 171 -18.87 -9.80 -11.51
C GLU A 171 -18.25 -8.41 -11.36
N ILE A 172 -16.91 -8.32 -11.23
CA ILE A 172 -16.21 -7.05 -11.22
C ILE A 172 -16.42 -6.31 -12.54
N TYR A 173 -16.29 -7.00 -13.68
CA TYR A 173 -16.48 -6.40 -14.99
C TYR A 173 -17.94 -6.03 -15.27
N GLU A 174 -18.89 -6.78 -14.73
CA GLU A 174 -20.32 -6.44 -14.80
C GLU A 174 -20.61 -5.14 -14.03
N GLN A 175 -20.02 -4.97 -12.83
CA GLN A 175 -20.16 -3.73 -12.06
C GLN A 175 -19.46 -2.55 -12.72
N LEU A 176 -18.40 -2.79 -13.48
CA LEU A 176 -17.66 -1.79 -14.25
C LEU A 176 -18.16 -1.65 -15.70
N ALA A 177 -19.29 -2.28 -16.08
CA ALA A 177 -19.74 -2.31 -17.48
C ALA A 177 -19.98 -0.92 -18.08
N HIS A 178 -20.39 0.03 -17.26
CA HIS A 178 -20.70 1.39 -17.68
C HIS A 178 -19.59 2.41 -17.42
N ILE A 179 -18.47 1.99 -16.82
CA ILE A 179 -17.34 2.89 -16.55
C ILE A 179 -16.78 3.47 -17.85
N GLY A 180 -16.49 4.77 -17.87
CA GLY A 180 -16.02 5.47 -19.06
C GLY A 180 -15.40 6.83 -18.79
N ARG A 181 -15.40 7.66 -19.82
CA ARG A 181 -14.91 9.05 -19.71
C ARG A 181 -15.79 9.85 -18.77
N GLY A 182 -15.18 10.68 -17.93
CA GLY A 182 -15.87 11.43 -16.89
C GLY A 182 -15.93 10.71 -15.55
N ASP A 183 -15.68 9.38 -15.53
CA ASP A 183 -15.69 8.57 -14.33
C ASP A 183 -14.30 8.46 -13.71
N VAL A 184 -14.28 8.20 -12.40
CA VAL A 184 -13.06 7.92 -11.64
C VAL A 184 -13.15 6.54 -10.99
N LEU A 185 -12.10 5.72 -11.19
CA LEU A 185 -11.90 4.50 -10.40
C LEU A 185 -10.86 4.75 -9.31
N VAL A 186 -11.25 4.64 -8.04
CA VAL A 186 -10.30 4.55 -6.92
C VAL A 186 -9.87 3.09 -6.75
N GLY A 187 -8.65 2.78 -7.17
CA GLY A 187 -8.07 1.44 -7.07
C GLY A 187 -7.18 1.32 -5.85
N ILE A 188 -7.54 0.45 -4.89
CA ILE A 188 -6.79 0.24 -3.64
C ILE A 188 -6.13 -1.13 -3.69
N SER A 189 -4.79 -1.19 -3.71
CA SER A 189 -4.05 -2.45 -3.75
C SER A 189 -2.67 -2.32 -3.13
N PHE A 190 -2.32 -3.29 -2.29
CA PHE A 190 -1.06 -3.35 -1.56
C PHE A 190 -0.30 -4.66 -1.85
N PRO A 191 0.96 -4.81 -1.40
CA PRO A 191 1.80 -5.96 -1.69
C PRO A 191 1.12 -7.32 -1.48
N ARG A 192 1.49 -8.23 -2.38
CA ARG A 192 0.78 -9.34 -2.96
C ARG A 192 -0.42 -8.87 -3.78
N TYR A 193 -0.14 -7.80 -4.58
CA TYR A 193 -1.12 -7.17 -5.47
C TYR A 193 -2.00 -8.21 -6.17
N SER A 194 -3.32 -8.04 -6.04
CA SER A 194 -4.28 -8.94 -6.67
C SER A 194 -4.28 -8.74 -8.19
N LYS A 195 -4.08 -9.80 -8.96
CA LYS A 195 -4.23 -9.76 -10.42
C LYS A 195 -5.62 -9.26 -10.83
N MET A 196 -6.64 -9.61 -10.05
CA MET A 196 -8.01 -9.15 -10.28
C MET A 196 -8.12 -7.63 -10.19
N ALA A 197 -7.50 -7.01 -9.17
CA ALA A 197 -7.47 -5.55 -9.03
C ALA A 197 -6.70 -4.90 -10.19
N ILE A 198 -5.54 -5.46 -10.57
CA ILE A 198 -4.72 -4.95 -11.69
C ILE A 198 -5.53 -4.97 -12.99
N HIS A 199 -6.14 -6.09 -13.34
CA HIS A 199 -6.90 -6.23 -14.59
C HIS A 199 -8.16 -5.35 -14.59
N ALA A 200 -8.82 -5.14 -13.44
CA ALA A 200 -9.96 -4.23 -13.34
C ALA A 200 -9.55 -2.76 -13.55
N VAL A 201 -8.39 -2.36 -13.01
CA VAL A 201 -7.81 -1.03 -13.26
C VAL A 201 -7.44 -0.87 -14.74
N GLU A 202 -6.78 -1.86 -15.35
CA GLU A 202 -6.49 -1.86 -16.79
C GLU A 202 -7.77 -1.73 -17.63
N PHE A 203 -8.83 -2.43 -17.24
CA PHE A 203 -10.12 -2.36 -17.92
C PHE A 203 -10.69 -0.94 -17.85
N ALA A 204 -10.71 -0.31 -16.67
CA ALA A 204 -11.19 1.06 -16.49
C ALA A 204 -10.38 2.06 -17.35
N CYS A 205 -9.05 1.96 -17.36
CA CYS A 205 -8.19 2.78 -18.20
C CYS A 205 -8.53 2.63 -19.70
N ARG A 206 -8.74 1.40 -20.18
CA ARG A 206 -9.10 1.15 -21.59
C ARG A 206 -10.47 1.72 -21.95
N ARG A 207 -11.36 1.84 -20.99
CA ARG A 207 -12.70 2.48 -21.16
C ARG A 207 -12.64 4.00 -21.11
N GLY A 208 -11.48 4.57 -20.78
CA GLY A 208 -11.24 6.02 -20.73
C GLY A 208 -11.54 6.67 -19.38
N ALA A 209 -11.81 5.88 -18.34
CA ALA A 209 -11.95 6.39 -16.99
C ALA A 209 -10.59 6.82 -16.42
N GLU A 210 -10.60 7.80 -15.55
CA GLU A 210 -9.41 8.19 -14.79
C GLU A 210 -9.24 7.30 -13.56
N VAL A 211 -7.99 7.01 -13.20
CA VAL A 211 -7.67 6.16 -12.06
C VAL A 211 -6.94 6.95 -11.00
N VAL A 212 -7.43 6.89 -9.77
CA VAL A 212 -6.73 7.30 -8.55
C VAL A 212 -6.28 6.02 -7.84
N ALA A 213 -4.97 5.76 -7.84
CA ALA A 213 -4.42 4.60 -7.15
C ALA A 213 -4.05 4.92 -5.71
N ILE A 214 -4.39 4.03 -4.78
CA ILE A 214 -3.92 4.05 -3.39
C ILE A 214 -3.12 2.78 -3.17
N THR A 215 -1.81 2.94 -3.00
CA THR A 215 -0.86 1.81 -2.97
C THR A 215 0.36 2.15 -2.10
N ASP A 216 1.29 1.23 -1.96
CA ASP A 216 2.44 1.37 -1.05
C ASP A 216 3.64 2.10 -1.66
N SER A 217 3.89 1.94 -2.94
CA SER A 217 5.11 2.46 -3.57
C SER A 217 4.98 2.63 -5.09
N ALA A 218 5.96 3.31 -5.70
CA ALA A 218 6.06 3.45 -7.15
C ALA A 218 6.36 2.11 -7.88
N LEU A 219 6.69 1.05 -7.15
CA LEU A 219 6.86 -0.30 -7.72
C LEU A 219 5.53 -1.06 -7.88
N SER A 220 4.45 -0.49 -7.35
CA SER A 220 3.11 -1.06 -7.52
C SER A 220 2.70 -1.11 -8.99
N PRO A 221 2.09 -2.21 -9.46
CA PRO A 221 1.54 -2.28 -10.81
C PRO A 221 0.48 -1.20 -11.11
N LEU A 222 -0.20 -0.69 -10.07
CA LEU A 222 -1.22 0.35 -10.24
C LEU A 222 -0.60 1.73 -10.52
N TYR A 223 0.62 1.98 -10.01
CA TYR A 223 1.28 3.29 -10.09
C TYR A 223 1.43 3.79 -11.54
N GLY A 224 1.88 2.92 -12.44
CA GLY A 224 2.11 3.29 -13.83
C GLY A 224 0.83 3.41 -14.69
N MET A 225 -0.32 2.97 -14.17
CA MET A 225 -1.61 3.01 -14.86
C MET A 225 -2.49 4.17 -14.39
N ALA A 226 -2.23 4.68 -13.20
CA ALA A 226 -3.06 5.70 -12.57
C ALA A 226 -2.74 7.10 -13.09
N ALA A 227 -3.79 7.93 -13.26
CA ALA A 227 -3.65 9.35 -13.50
C ALA A 227 -3.05 10.09 -12.28
N VAL A 228 -3.36 9.58 -11.08
CA VAL A 228 -2.78 10.04 -9.81
C VAL A 228 -2.58 8.85 -8.89
N SER A 229 -1.44 8.81 -8.21
CA SER A 229 -1.15 7.78 -7.20
C SER A 229 -0.85 8.42 -5.85
N LEU A 230 -1.54 7.93 -4.83
CA LEU A 230 -1.30 8.28 -3.43
C LEU A 230 -0.57 7.11 -2.77
N LEU A 231 0.64 7.39 -2.29
CA LEU A 231 1.51 6.37 -1.72
C LEU A 231 1.41 6.36 -0.20
N ALA A 232 1.04 5.23 0.35
CA ALA A 232 1.03 4.98 1.79
C ALA A 232 1.74 3.66 2.09
N PRO A 233 2.88 3.68 2.79
CA PRO A 233 3.58 2.47 3.16
C PRO A 233 2.66 1.52 3.93
N CYS A 234 2.69 0.25 3.54
CA CYS A 234 1.95 -0.82 4.17
C CYS A 234 2.95 -1.81 4.75
N ASP A 235 3.30 -1.68 6.03
CA ASP A 235 4.34 -2.52 6.63
C ASP A 235 3.87 -3.94 6.86
N MET A 236 4.70 -4.88 6.41
CA MET A 236 4.52 -6.29 6.70
C MET A 236 4.97 -6.59 8.13
N ILE A 237 4.04 -6.77 9.03
CA ILE A 237 4.35 -7.14 10.42
C ILE A 237 4.57 -8.64 10.54
N SER A 238 3.75 -9.45 9.89
CA SER A 238 3.84 -10.90 9.81
C SER A 238 3.01 -11.39 8.61
N PHE A 239 2.03 -12.28 8.83
CA PHE A 239 1.00 -12.60 7.84
C PHE A 239 -0.01 -11.44 7.67
N VAL A 240 0.00 -10.49 8.58
CA VAL A 240 -0.82 -9.28 8.58
C VAL A 240 0.00 -8.13 8.00
N ASP A 241 -0.62 -7.35 7.12
CA ASP A 241 -0.12 -6.07 6.65
C ASP A 241 -0.80 -4.95 7.44
N SER A 242 -0.03 -3.99 7.97
CA SER A 242 -0.63 -2.83 8.64
C SER A 242 -1.32 -1.92 7.64
N MET A 243 -2.56 -1.59 7.93
CA MET A 243 -3.37 -0.63 7.15
C MET A 243 -3.50 0.73 7.84
N ALA A 244 -2.75 1.00 8.91
CA ALA A 244 -2.86 2.24 9.68
C ALA A 244 -2.54 3.48 8.84
N ALA A 245 -1.41 3.50 8.14
CA ALA A 245 -1.03 4.61 7.28
C ALA A 245 -1.97 4.78 6.06
N PRO A 246 -2.34 3.72 5.31
CA PRO A 246 -3.38 3.80 4.29
C PRO A 246 -4.71 4.34 4.80
N LEU A 247 -5.19 3.89 5.96
CA LEU A 247 -6.43 4.37 6.55
C LEU A 247 -6.36 5.86 6.93
N SER A 248 -5.23 6.28 7.50
CA SER A 248 -4.99 7.71 7.82
C SER A 248 -5.00 8.58 6.57
N LEU A 249 -4.44 8.09 5.46
CA LEU A 249 -4.48 8.77 4.17
C LEU A 249 -5.92 8.88 3.63
N LEU A 250 -6.71 7.80 3.74
CA LEU A 250 -8.13 7.84 3.37
C LEU A 250 -8.92 8.84 4.20
N ASN A 251 -8.67 8.92 5.53
CA ASN A 251 -9.30 9.94 6.39
C ASN A 251 -9.01 11.35 5.88
N ALA A 252 -7.76 11.64 5.53
CA ALA A 252 -7.38 12.94 4.98
C ALA A 252 -8.10 13.22 3.64
N LEU A 253 -8.20 12.22 2.76
CA LEU A 253 -8.86 12.34 1.46
C LEU A 253 -10.37 12.60 1.63
N ILE A 254 -11.05 11.85 2.51
CA ILE A 254 -12.47 12.02 2.81
C ILE A 254 -12.74 13.43 3.35
N LEU A 255 -11.92 13.88 4.31
CA LEU A 255 -12.08 15.21 4.89
C LEU A 255 -11.82 16.33 3.87
N ALA A 256 -10.81 16.20 3.03
CA ALA A 256 -10.51 17.20 2.00
C ALA A 256 -11.64 17.33 0.99
N VAL A 257 -12.20 16.21 0.51
CA VAL A 257 -13.37 16.19 -0.38
C VAL A 257 -14.61 16.74 0.31
N GLY A 258 -14.87 16.33 1.56
CA GLY A 258 -16.00 16.78 2.37
C GLY A 258 -15.97 18.28 2.64
N GLN A 259 -14.79 18.87 2.85
CA GLN A 259 -14.65 20.32 3.00
C GLN A 259 -15.03 21.10 1.74
N GLN A 260 -14.72 20.58 0.55
CA GLN A 260 -15.07 21.19 -0.74
C GLN A 260 -16.56 21.03 -1.06
N ARG A 261 -17.22 20.00 -0.52
CA ARG A 261 -18.65 19.72 -0.67
C ARG A 261 -19.43 19.94 0.63
N ARG A 262 -19.02 20.93 1.43
CA ARG A 262 -19.52 21.14 2.78
C ARG A 262 -21.05 21.31 2.84
N ASP A 263 -21.62 22.07 1.92
CA ASP A 263 -23.05 22.37 1.94
C ASP A 263 -23.87 21.12 1.58
N ASP A 264 -23.44 20.36 0.55
CA ASP A 264 -24.07 19.10 0.14
C ASP A 264 -23.99 18.06 1.28
N LEU A 265 -22.81 17.95 1.91
CA LEU A 265 -22.58 17.03 3.04
C LEU A 265 -23.45 17.41 4.25
N SER A 266 -23.51 18.71 4.58
CA SER A 266 -24.32 19.20 5.71
C SER A 266 -25.81 18.92 5.49
N ALA A 267 -26.32 19.12 4.27
CA ALA A 267 -27.71 18.79 3.93
C ALA A 267 -28.00 17.29 4.07
N THR A 268 -27.10 16.44 3.52
CA THR A 268 -27.24 14.98 3.64
C THR A 268 -27.22 14.50 5.09
N LEU A 269 -26.30 15.03 5.91
CA LEU A 269 -26.21 14.68 7.32
C LEU A 269 -27.44 15.16 8.10
N ALA A 270 -27.97 16.35 7.81
CA ALA A 270 -29.18 16.85 8.46
C ALA A 270 -30.41 15.95 8.18
N ASP A 271 -30.55 15.47 6.94
CA ASP A 271 -31.60 14.50 6.58
C ASP A 271 -31.38 13.16 7.30
N MET A 272 -30.14 12.67 7.36
CA MET A 272 -29.82 11.43 8.06
C MET A 272 -30.06 11.53 9.57
N GLU A 273 -29.74 12.64 10.23
CA GLU A 273 -30.04 12.86 11.65
C GLU A 273 -31.54 12.72 11.95
N GLN A 274 -32.41 13.21 11.06
CA GLN A 274 -33.85 13.03 11.21
C GLN A 274 -34.26 11.56 11.11
N VAL A 275 -33.67 10.83 10.16
CA VAL A 275 -33.90 9.39 9.99
C VAL A 275 -33.38 8.63 11.22
N TRP A 276 -32.18 8.91 11.68
CA TRP A 276 -31.57 8.25 12.85
C TRP A 276 -32.35 8.50 14.12
N SER A 277 -32.83 9.73 14.32
CA SER A 277 -33.72 10.08 15.45
C SER A 277 -35.05 9.32 15.36
N ARG A 278 -35.67 9.29 14.17
CA ARG A 278 -36.96 8.62 13.95
C ARG A 278 -36.93 7.13 14.23
N TYR A 279 -35.80 6.48 13.86
CA TYR A 279 -35.63 5.03 14.04
C TYR A 279 -34.78 4.66 15.26
N SER A 280 -34.47 5.63 16.13
CA SER A 280 -33.67 5.41 17.35
C SER A 280 -32.35 4.66 17.08
N ILE A 281 -31.68 5.00 15.97
CA ILE A 281 -30.42 4.33 15.56
C ILE A 281 -29.31 4.58 16.59
N PHE A 282 -29.21 5.80 17.10
CA PHE A 282 -28.34 6.14 18.22
C PHE A 282 -29.20 6.26 19.47
N GLY A 283 -28.86 5.52 20.53
CA GLY A 283 -29.57 5.63 21.78
C GLY A 283 -29.62 7.10 22.23
N LYS A 284 -30.81 7.61 22.47
CA LYS A 284 -30.93 8.80 23.31
C LYS A 284 -30.59 8.30 24.71
N ASP A 285 -29.64 8.97 25.38
CA ASP A 285 -29.56 8.89 26.82
C ASP A 285 -30.95 9.39 27.32
N ASP A 286 -31.77 8.45 27.78
CA ASP A 286 -33.01 8.79 28.48
C ASP A 286 -32.60 9.54 29.74
N GLU A 287 -32.74 10.88 29.73
CA GLU A 287 -32.81 11.67 30.95
C GLU A 287 -34.11 11.38 31.68
#